data_d71c26320c04f56d4fc81218a765251d
#
_entry.id   d71c26320c04f56d4fc81218a765251d
#
_cell.length_a   1.000
_cell.length_b   1.000
_cell.length_c   1.000
_cell.angle_alpha   90.00
_cell.angle_beta   90.00
_cell.angle_gamma   90.00
#
_symmetry.space_group_name_H-M   'P 1'
#
loop_
_entity.id
_entity.type
_entity.pdbx_description
1 polymer ?
#
loop_
_entity_poly.entity_id
_entity_poly.type
_entity_poly.pdbx_seq_one_letter_code
_entity_poly.pdbx_strand_id
1 'polypeptide(L)'
;MKRLITTAGLVLSFACQLFASDRTALARVTVYWPGEGSGKSAAWNGARLREDHCAVDPKKIPYGSKVIFGDAECMAVDTGPDVVKRKAARSLGRTPAERNAIVIDRFFHKKQTALAWESTHPHFMMVRIRATAEATN
;
A
#
# COMPACT_ATOMS: atom_id res chain seq x y z
N MET A 1 -2.68 -59.64 -35.18
CA MET A 1 -1.92 -58.37 -35.08
C MET A 1 -2.74 -57.37 -34.24
N LYS A 2 -2.33 -57.15 -33.01
CA LYS A 2 -3.00 -56.19 -32.11
C LYS A 2 -2.30 -54.83 -32.24
N ARG A 3 -3.02 -53.83 -32.75
CA ARG A 3 -2.50 -52.43 -32.80
C ARG A 3 -2.73 -51.80 -31.43
N LEU A 4 -1.64 -51.44 -30.74
CA LEU A 4 -1.67 -50.59 -29.58
C LEU A 4 -1.89 -49.16 -30.06
N ILE A 5 -3.00 -48.53 -29.61
CA ILE A 5 -3.25 -47.10 -29.77
C ILE A 5 -2.75 -46.43 -28.48
N THR A 6 -1.61 -45.78 -28.61
CA THR A 6 -1.07 -44.96 -27.49
C THR A 6 -1.74 -43.59 -27.55
N THR A 7 -2.67 -43.33 -26.64
CA THR A 7 -3.30 -42.02 -26.47
C THR A 7 -2.34 -41.15 -25.66
N ALA A 8 -1.65 -40.24 -26.31
CA ALA A 8 -0.87 -39.21 -25.64
C ALA A 8 -1.81 -38.17 -25.02
N GLY A 9 -1.98 -38.24 -23.73
CA GLY A 9 -2.73 -37.23 -22.96
C GLY A 9 -1.94 -35.92 -22.88
N LEU A 10 -2.42 -34.90 -23.59
CA LEU A 10 -1.91 -33.54 -23.50
C LEU A 10 -2.38 -32.92 -22.16
N VAL A 11 -1.51 -32.91 -21.17
CA VAL A 11 -1.76 -32.20 -19.92
C VAL A 11 -1.55 -30.70 -20.17
N LEU A 12 -2.65 -29.97 -20.37
CA LEU A 12 -2.62 -28.50 -20.42
C LEU A 12 -2.43 -27.98 -19.00
N SER A 13 -1.18 -27.70 -18.63
CA SER A 13 -0.88 -26.95 -17.41
C SER A 13 -1.36 -25.51 -17.59
N PHE A 14 -2.53 -25.18 -17.02
CA PHE A 14 -2.96 -23.81 -16.83
C PHE A 14 -2.04 -23.21 -15.76
N ALA A 15 -0.98 -22.54 -16.18
CA ALA A 15 -0.23 -21.63 -15.32
C ALA A 15 -1.16 -20.44 -15.01
N CYS A 16 -1.79 -20.46 -13.83
CA CYS A 16 -2.50 -19.30 -13.31
C CYS A 16 -1.46 -18.20 -13.09
N GLN A 17 -1.30 -17.31 -14.05
CA GLN A 17 -0.49 -16.12 -13.91
C GLN A 17 -1.23 -15.20 -12.92
N LEU A 18 -0.75 -15.18 -11.68
CA LEU A 18 -1.16 -14.24 -10.65
C LEU A 18 -0.68 -12.84 -11.09
N PHE A 19 -1.52 -12.13 -11.83
CA PHE A 19 -1.25 -10.75 -12.18
C PHE A 19 -1.34 -9.90 -10.92
N ALA A 20 -0.23 -9.28 -10.53
CA ALA A 20 -0.25 -8.20 -9.57
C ALA A 20 -1.14 -7.08 -10.13
N SER A 21 -2.22 -6.71 -9.44
CA SER A 21 -3.07 -5.63 -9.88
C SER A 21 -2.37 -4.30 -9.64
N ASP A 22 -2.19 -3.53 -10.71
CA ASP A 22 -1.58 -2.20 -10.67
C ASP A 22 -2.70 -1.16 -10.87
N ARG A 23 -2.82 -0.22 -9.94
CA ARG A 23 -3.81 0.87 -10.03
C ARG A 23 -3.23 2.18 -9.54
N THR A 24 -3.76 3.29 -10.04
CA THR A 24 -3.47 4.63 -9.53
C THR A 24 -4.63 5.14 -8.67
N ALA A 25 -4.31 5.94 -7.67
CA ALA A 25 -5.31 6.58 -6.81
C ALA A 25 -4.81 7.95 -6.36
N LEU A 26 -5.75 8.87 -6.16
CA LEU A 26 -5.46 10.12 -5.47
C LEU A 26 -5.34 9.83 -3.97
N ALA A 27 -4.24 10.22 -3.37
CA ALA A 27 -3.95 10.03 -1.96
C ALA A 27 -3.67 11.35 -1.25
N ARG A 28 -4.19 11.51 -0.05
CA ARG A 28 -3.67 12.45 0.95
C ARG A 28 -2.54 11.74 1.67
N VAL A 29 -1.32 12.22 1.50
CA VAL A 29 -0.15 11.63 2.13
C VAL A 29 0.20 12.42 3.38
N THR A 30 0.26 11.72 4.50
CA THR A 30 0.67 12.23 5.81
C THR A 30 1.97 11.53 6.23
N VAL A 31 2.56 11.97 7.33
CA VAL A 31 3.80 11.41 7.87
C VAL A 31 3.65 11.10 9.35
N TYR A 32 4.35 10.05 9.82
CA TYR A 32 4.43 9.74 11.25
C TYR A 32 5.82 9.21 11.60
N TRP A 33 6.14 9.20 12.90
CA TRP A 33 7.45 8.81 13.44
C TRP A 33 7.29 8.16 14.81
N PRO A 34 8.32 7.50 15.35
CA PRO A 34 8.28 6.92 16.69
C PRO A 34 8.00 7.97 17.77
N GLY A 35 7.07 7.66 18.70
CA GLY A 35 6.71 8.53 19.81
C GLY A 35 5.46 9.38 19.58
N GLU A 36 4.84 9.35 18.41
CA GLU A 36 3.59 10.04 18.10
C GLU A 36 2.36 9.14 18.34
N GLY A 37 2.33 8.46 19.48
CA GLY A 37 1.17 7.64 19.88
C GLY A 37 1.01 6.29 19.18
N SER A 38 1.92 5.93 18.28
CA SER A 38 1.91 4.65 17.59
C SER A 38 3.01 3.73 18.12
N GLY A 39 2.73 2.42 18.11
CA GLY A 39 3.72 1.40 18.40
C GLY A 39 4.91 1.47 17.42
N LYS A 40 5.99 0.78 17.80
CA LYS A 40 7.18 0.66 16.94
C LYS A 40 7.06 -0.50 15.96
N SER A 41 5.94 -1.23 15.98
CA SER A 41 5.71 -2.46 15.23
C SER A 41 4.56 -2.30 14.24
N ALA A 42 4.72 -2.89 13.07
CA ALA A 42 3.70 -2.92 12.05
C ALA A 42 2.49 -3.76 12.47
N ALA A 43 1.29 -3.29 12.17
CA ALA A 43 0.05 -3.99 12.51
C ALA A 43 -0.11 -5.32 11.78
N TRP A 44 0.42 -5.43 10.55
CA TRP A 44 0.28 -6.62 9.72
C TRP A 44 1.02 -7.85 10.27
N ASN A 45 2.31 -7.69 10.59
CA ASN A 45 3.20 -8.82 10.89
C ASN A 45 4.07 -8.61 12.14
N GLY A 46 3.86 -7.51 12.89
CA GLY A 46 4.65 -7.17 14.07
C GLY A 46 6.09 -6.75 13.77
N ALA A 47 6.49 -6.64 12.50
CA ALA A 47 7.82 -6.21 12.14
C ALA A 47 8.10 -4.78 12.63
N ARG A 48 9.37 -4.49 12.92
CA ARG A 48 9.77 -3.13 13.27
C ARG A 48 9.56 -2.19 12.07
N LEU A 49 8.92 -1.04 12.32
CA LEU A 49 8.68 -0.03 11.28
C LEU A 49 9.98 0.56 10.75
N ARG A 50 10.01 0.80 9.44
CA ARG A 50 11.14 1.38 8.68
C ARG A 50 10.65 2.46 7.73
N GLU A 51 11.56 3.26 7.18
CA GLU A 51 11.22 4.36 6.26
C GLU A 51 10.64 3.92 4.91
N ASP A 52 10.79 2.66 4.55
CA ASP A 52 10.11 2.04 3.41
C ASP A 52 8.74 1.42 3.76
N HIS A 53 8.17 1.79 4.89
CA HIS A 53 6.87 1.34 5.37
C HIS A 53 5.84 2.48 5.38
N CYS A 54 4.57 2.11 5.25
CA CYS A 54 3.46 3.03 5.43
C CYS A 54 2.25 2.38 6.10
N ALA A 55 1.40 3.24 6.67
CA ALA A 55 0.10 2.88 7.21
C ALA A 55 -0.99 3.19 6.19
N VAL A 56 -1.94 2.28 6.05
CA VAL A 56 -3.04 2.33 5.08
C VAL A 56 -4.34 1.81 5.71
N ASP A 57 -5.45 2.00 5.02
CA ASP A 57 -6.67 1.22 5.26
C ASP A 57 -6.53 -0.14 4.55
N PRO A 58 -6.40 -1.25 5.29
CA PRO A 58 -6.15 -2.56 4.68
C PRO A 58 -7.33 -3.09 3.85
N LYS A 59 -8.53 -2.51 4.01
CA LYS A 59 -9.68 -2.80 3.14
C LYS A 59 -9.55 -2.18 1.76
N LYS A 60 -8.73 -1.14 1.61
CA LYS A 60 -8.50 -0.42 0.35
C LYS A 60 -7.16 -0.73 -0.28
N ILE A 61 -6.14 -0.91 0.54
CA ILE A 61 -4.79 -1.29 0.14
C ILE A 61 -4.39 -2.48 0.99
N PRO A 62 -4.39 -3.71 0.45
CA PRO A 62 -4.01 -4.90 1.21
C PRO A 62 -2.60 -4.78 1.77
N TYR A 63 -2.38 -5.31 2.97
CA TYR A 63 -1.02 -5.41 3.52
C TYR A 63 -0.09 -6.17 2.58
N GLY A 64 1.17 -5.76 2.51
CA GLY A 64 2.15 -6.28 1.57
C GLY A 64 2.14 -5.60 0.20
N SER A 65 1.11 -4.77 -0.10
CA SER A 65 1.09 -3.97 -1.32
C SER A 65 2.22 -2.94 -1.32
N LYS A 66 2.74 -2.64 -2.51
CA LYS A 66 3.68 -1.55 -2.72
C LYS A 66 2.93 -0.29 -3.09
N VAL A 67 3.25 0.80 -2.42
CA VAL A 67 2.77 2.15 -2.72
C VAL A 67 3.92 2.93 -3.32
N ILE A 68 3.76 3.36 -4.57
CA ILE A 68 4.81 4.01 -5.35
C ILE A 68 4.48 5.48 -5.45
N PHE A 69 5.32 6.30 -4.83
CA PHE A 69 5.31 7.76 -4.90
C PHE A 69 6.24 8.23 -6.01
N GLY A 70 6.28 9.53 -6.28
CA GLY A 70 7.22 10.08 -7.25
C GLY A 70 8.70 9.96 -6.82
N ASP A 71 8.95 9.92 -5.52
CA ASP A 71 10.30 9.93 -4.92
C ASP A 71 10.70 8.62 -4.23
N ALA A 72 9.75 7.73 -3.93
CA ALA A 72 10.01 6.54 -3.13
C ALA A 72 8.97 5.45 -3.36
N GLU A 73 9.29 4.25 -2.89
CA GLU A 73 8.38 3.10 -2.81
C GLU A 73 8.28 2.66 -1.36
N CYS A 74 7.05 2.48 -0.87
CA CYS A 74 6.79 2.01 0.49
C CYS A 74 5.91 0.76 0.49
N MET A 75 6.11 -0.11 1.47
CA MET A 75 5.26 -1.28 1.69
C MET A 75 4.17 -0.97 2.70
N ALA A 76 2.93 -1.31 2.38
CA ALA A 76 1.79 -1.19 3.28
C ALA A 76 1.85 -2.28 4.35
N VAL A 77 2.15 -1.90 5.59
CA VAL A 77 2.35 -2.84 6.71
C VAL A 77 1.64 -2.43 7.99
N ASP A 78 1.13 -1.21 8.04
CA ASP A 78 0.56 -0.63 9.25
C ASP A 78 -0.79 0.02 8.98
N THR A 79 -1.50 0.37 10.02
CA THR A 79 -2.81 1.02 9.96
C THR A 79 -3.03 1.94 11.16
N GLY A 80 -4.09 2.72 11.11
CA GLY A 80 -4.51 3.55 12.21
C GLY A 80 -5.91 4.10 12.00
N PRO A 81 -6.64 4.51 13.07
CA PRO A 81 -8.02 4.96 12.97
C PRO A 81 -8.18 6.22 12.11
N ASP A 82 -7.24 7.16 12.15
CA ASP A 82 -7.30 8.38 11.35
C ASP A 82 -7.06 8.11 9.85
N VAL A 83 -6.24 7.12 9.53
CA VAL A 83 -6.01 6.64 8.17
C VAL A 83 -7.26 5.95 7.61
N VAL A 84 -7.84 5.02 8.37
CA VAL A 84 -9.06 4.30 7.99
C VAL A 84 -10.25 5.25 7.81
N LYS A 85 -10.41 6.21 8.71
CA LYS A 85 -11.48 7.22 8.65
C LYS A 85 -11.18 8.34 7.64
N ARG A 86 -10.02 8.35 7.03
CA ARG A 86 -9.57 9.37 6.07
C ARG A 86 -9.66 10.80 6.63
N LYS A 87 -9.31 10.98 7.91
CA LYS A 87 -9.47 12.24 8.62
C LYS A 87 -8.78 13.40 7.91
N ALA A 88 -7.51 13.23 7.51
CA ALA A 88 -6.73 14.29 6.85
C ALA A 88 -7.29 14.67 5.47
N ALA A 89 -7.80 13.70 4.69
CA ALA A 89 -8.43 14.00 3.41
C ALA A 89 -9.74 14.77 3.57
N ARG A 90 -10.59 14.34 4.51
CA ARG A 90 -11.90 14.98 4.75
C ARG A 90 -11.78 16.39 5.30
N SER A 91 -10.80 16.66 6.17
CA SER A 91 -10.63 17.98 6.82
C SER A 91 -9.87 18.98 5.95
N LEU A 92 -8.95 18.53 5.09
CA LEU A 92 -8.07 19.40 4.31
C LEU A 92 -8.38 19.42 2.80
N GLY A 93 -9.20 18.49 2.32
CA GLY A 93 -9.57 18.45 0.91
C GLY A 93 -10.41 19.64 0.47
N ARG A 94 -10.00 20.32 -0.57
CA ARG A 94 -10.68 21.48 -1.15
C ARG A 94 -11.71 21.10 -2.20
N THR A 95 -11.48 19.97 -2.88
CA THR A 95 -12.38 19.43 -3.91
C THR A 95 -13.08 18.16 -3.42
N PRO A 96 -14.21 17.73 -4.02
CA PRO A 96 -14.80 16.44 -3.72
C PRO A 96 -13.84 15.26 -3.92
N ALA A 97 -13.00 15.29 -4.95
CA ALA A 97 -11.99 14.26 -5.19
C ALA A 97 -10.97 14.19 -4.05
N GLU A 98 -10.45 15.32 -3.59
CA GLU A 98 -9.53 15.37 -2.46
C GLU A 98 -10.17 14.89 -1.15
N ARG A 99 -11.41 15.30 -0.86
CA ARG A 99 -12.13 14.83 0.33
C ARG A 99 -12.42 13.33 0.32
N ASN A 100 -12.52 12.74 -0.87
CA ASN A 100 -12.71 11.31 -1.06
C ASN A 100 -11.40 10.53 -1.25
N ALA A 101 -10.25 11.20 -1.30
CA ALA A 101 -8.96 10.58 -1.45
C ALA A 101 -8.69 9.57 -0.33
N ILE A 102 -7.95 8.51 -0.64
CA ILE A 102 -7.42 7.61 0.38
C ILE A 102 -6.35 8.35 1.19
N VAL A 103 -6.13 7.93 2.43
CA VAL A 103 -5.05 8.45 3.26
C VAL A 103 -3.96 7.40 3.36
N ILE A 104 -2.72 7.81 3.15
CA ILE A 104 -1.52 6.99 3.32
C ILE A 104 -0.59 7.75 4.24
N ASP A 105 -0.13 7.09 5.29
CA ASP A 105 0.74 7.68 6.30
C ASP A 105 2.14 7.07 6.19
N ARG A 106 3.12 7.86 5.78
CA ARG A 106 4.52 7.39 5.60
C ARG A 106 5.26 7.44 6.91
N PHE A 107 5.96 6.35 7.22
CA PHE A 107 6.81 6.28 8.39
C PHE A 107 8.21 6.87 8.11
N PHE A 108 8.70 7.64 9.07
CA PHE A 108 10.07 8.15 9.11
C PHE A 108 10.68 7.87 10.49
N HIS A 109 11.97 7.55 10.55
CA HIS A 109 12.65 7.33 11.83
C HIS A 109 12.76 8.60 12.66
N LYS A 110 12.87 9.77 12.01
CA LYS A 110 13.09 11.05 12.65
C LYS A 110 11.97 12.05 12.32
N LYS A 111 11.41 12.67 13.33
CA LYS A 111 10.43 13.74 13.19
C LYS A 111 10.87 14.84 12.20
N GLN A 112 12.12 15.28 12.33
CA GLN A 112 12.67 16.34 11.49
C GLN A 112 12.65 15.96 10.00
N THR A 113 13.02 14.73 9.67
CA THR A 113 12.98 14.22 8.28
C THR A 113 11.54 14.12 7.77
N ALA A 114 10.62 13.65 8.61
CA ALA A 114 9.20 13.56 8.29
C ALA A 114 8.62 14.94 7.94
N LEU A 115 8.83 15.93 8.77
CA LEU A 115 8.32 17.29 8.58
C LEU A 115 8.98 17.99 7.38
N ALA A 116 10.27 17.76 7.15
CA ALA A 116 10.98 18.27 5.98
C ALA A 116 10.38 17.69 4.68
N TRP A 117 10.12 16.38 4.65
CA TRP A 117 9.47 15.76 3.49
C TRP A 117 8.07 16.33 3.26
N GLU A 118 7.25 16.42 4.30
CA GLU A 118 5.88 16.93 4.21
C GLU A 118 5.84 18.39 3.69
N SER A 119 6.78 19.22 4.11
CA SER A 119 6.84 20.63 3.70
C SER A 119 7.27 20.84 2.24
N THR A 120 7.93 19.86 1.63
CA THR A 120 8.47 19.93 0.26
C THR A 120 7.67 19.16 -0.77
N HIS A 121 6.61 18.45 -0.35
CA HIS A 121 5.79 17.64 -1.25
C HIS A 121 4.32 18.07 -1.21
N PRO A 122 3.57 17.90 -2.31
CA PRO A 122 2.13 18.15 -2.32
C PRO A 122 1.42 17.25 -1.29
N HIS A 123 0.44 17.80 -0.60
CA HIS A 123 -0.36 17.03 0.36
C HIS A 123 -1.25 15.99 -0.32
N PHE A 124 -1.75 16.29 -1.52
CA PHE A 124 -2.51 15.37 -2.35
C PHE A 124 -1.68 15.04 -3.59
N MET A 125 -1.54 13.76 -3.89
CA MET A 125 -0.78 13.29 -5.04
C MET A 125 -1.35 11.98 -5.58
N MET A 126 -1.11 11.74 -6.87
CA MET A 126 -1.38 10.45 -7.46
C MET A 126 -0.31 9.45 -7.03
N VAL A 127 -0.73 8.32 -6.56
CA VAL A 127 0.14 7.19 -6.21
C VAL A 127 -0.23 5.97 -7.03
N ARG A 128 0.75 5.12 -7.32
CA ARG A 128 0.52 3.82 -7.92
C ARG A 128 0.57 2.76 -6.82
N ILE A 129 -0.44 1.90 -6.81
CA ILE A 129 -0.56 0.82 -5.83
C ILE A 129 -0.43 -0.49 -6.57
N ARG A 130 0.55 -1.29 -6.21
CA ARG A 130 0.77 -2.64 -6.72
C ARG A 130 0.46 -3.64 -5.63
N ALA A 131 -0.66 -4.33 -5.77
CA ALA A 131 -1.00 -5.44 -4.89
C ALA A 131 -0.13 -6.65 -5.25
N THR A 132 0.46 -7.30 -4.24
CA THR A 132 1.14 -8.58 -4.42
C THR A 132 0.14 -9.72 -4.36
N ALA A 133 0.44 -10.85 -5.02
CA ALA A 133 -0.42 -12.03 -5.02
C ALA A 133 -0.70 -12.61 -3.63
N GLU A 134 0.18 -12.36 -2.65
CA GLU A 134 0.03 -12.79 -1.26
C GLU A 134 -0.93 -11.88 -0.46
N ALA A 135 -1.27 -10.71 -0.96
CA ALA A 135 -2.14 -9.75 -0.29
C ALA A 135 -3.65 -10.04 -0.48
N THR A 136 -4.00 -11.09 -1.21
CA THR A 136 -5.38 -11.37 -1.60
C THR A 136 -6.03 -12.52 -0.80
N ASN A 137 -5.35 -13.06 0.23
CA ASN A 137 -5.90 -14.10 1.11
C ASN A 137 -6.31 -13.55 2.47
#